data_42c8b83ab2bb07288e30efcfcc66f470
#
_entry.id   42c8b83ab2bb07288e30efcfcc66f470
#
_cell.length_a   1.000
_cell.length_b   1.000
_cell.length_c   1.000
_cell.angle_alpha   90.00
_cell.angle_beta   90.00
_cell.angle_gamma   90.00
#
_symmetry.space_group_name_H-M   'P 1'
#
loop_
_entity.id
_entity.type
_entity.pdbx_description
1 polymer ?
#
loop_
_entity_poly.entity_id
_entity_poly.type
_entity_poly.pdbx_seq_one_letter_code
_entity_poly.pdbx_strand_id
1 'polypeptide(L)'
;DGVYRQGHMFLASAVAAQGLQNSLFLRCTFSQLGEYALELADGCRDVTIEQCHFWDLGAGAIQSGVTDLGSLKKPAGNNPLDEHGCAPERRVENIVIRNNCIHKLGTIWHGCYGIVNRFASFSKIIHNEIFDIHWDAIGLDARWNWNGYKYCEGNEVAYNHLHHLGLGYHTDAAGVYQFGPLDTHIHHNLIHDAVAYPYICGYAGLYLDEQSRGALVENNLVYNTDWFALFLHKGVDNTFRNNLCAFARDGLISRGSRNDTWKANYMDAYRNIYISTNNIMLGRDWDDGERPPLINSNLYQSCSAATNLLFGNGSFAEWQKRGRDTDSVIADAGCQDPVNFNFSLAPDANACRSIGFQPFDQEIRKAGLTCGKEWIRLPNSYTPRQPTRTWSRADLLKFAAFDLDFSTMTEGQPPTGIRQQNERDAGFFVTREVSGWNGPACLKAVDRKALAKSFYPYLIVDKLRKLDSSPVTFTVAVMQPAQAAGPLQLEFRGHGGTAETGPSIAVGRDGSITAGGRTLATLKPGEWTHFTIRFGLKEQWTGNYTLTLADRAGSKDFTLPFKNSSFREISWIGLMANGSEDSVFYLDALSFQFGGK
;
A
#
# COMPACT_ATOMS: atom_id res chain seq x y z
N ASP A 1 12.13 16.88 6.42
CA ASP A 1 11.89 16.04 5.23
C ASP A 1 12.11 14.53 5.43
N GLY A 2 12.20 14.04 6.67
CA GLY A 2 12.29 12.61 6.99
C GLY A 2 11.00 11.81 6.84
N VAL A 3 9.91 12.44 6.43
CA VAL A 3 8.55 11.88 6.42
C VAL A 3 8.31 10.85 5.31
N TYR A 4 9.16 10.78 4.29
CA TYR A 4 8.90 9.97 3.09
C TYR A 4 9.82 8.76 2.88
N ARG A 5 10.71 8.45 3.81
CA ARG A 5 11.52 7.24 3.72
C ARG A 5 10.85 6.10 4.49
N GLN A 6 10.42 5.10 3.76
CA GLN A 6 9.98 3.82 4.31
C GLN A 6 11.17 3.11 4.96
N GLY A 7 10.95 2.53 6.15
CA GLY A 7 11.93 1.66 6.79
C GLY A 7 13.19 2.35 7.31
N HIS A 8 13.05 3.26 8.25
CA HIS A 8 14.20 3.83 8.99
C HIS A 8 14.81 2.81 9.95
N MET A 9 15.50 1.81 9.42
CA MET A 9 16.08 0.70 10.20
C MET A 9 17.57 0.84 10.48
N PHE A 10 18.20 1.93 10.10
CA PHE A 10 19.63 2.19 10.29
C PHE A 10 19.88 3.49 11.06
N LEU A 11 18.91 3.96 11.81
CA LEU A 11 19.13 5.03 12.77
C LEU A 11 19.92 4.49 13.97
N ALA A 12 20.64 5.37 14.65
CA ALA A 12 21.37 5.01 15.84
C ALA A 12 20.44 4.52 16.97
N SER A 13 21.02 3.85 17.94
CA SER A 13 20.31 3.39 19.12
C SER A 13 20.98 3.91 20.39
N ALA A 14 20.19 4.23 21.41
CA ALA A 14 20.72 4.72 22.69
C ALA A 14 21.60 3.69 23.38
N VAL A 15 21.27 2.40 23.21
CA VAL A 15 22.11 1.27 23.63
C VAL A 15 22.36 0.41 22.41
N ALA A 16 23.62 0.29 22.00
CA ALA A 16 24.04 -0.56 20.89
C ALA A 16 25.06 -1.60 21.38
N ALA A 17 24.82 -2.86 21.06
CA ALA A 17 25.68 -3.98 21.43
C ALA A 17 26.17 -4.70 20.16
N GLN A 18 27.46 -5.10 20.18
CA GLN A 18 28.07 -6.00 19.20
C GLN A 18 28.75 -7.14 19.89
N GLY A 19 28.65 -8.36 19.33
CA GLY A 19 29.27 -9.56 19.93
C GLY A 19 28.70 -9.97 21.29
N LEU A 20 27.56 -9.40 21.70
CA LEU A 20 26.92 -9.73 22.98
C LEU A 20 26.33 -11.13 22.90
N GLN A 21 26.67 -11.98 23.90
CA GLN A 21 26.22 -13.35 23.96
C GLN A 21 25.70 -13.72 25.35
N ASN A 22 24.77 -14.69 25.40
CA ASN A 22 24.22 -15.26 26.64
C ASN A 22 23.77 -14.17 27.63
N SER A 23 23.05 -13.17 27.15
CA SER A 23 22.71 -11.97 27.92
C SER A 23 21.21 -11.75 28.03
N LEU A 24 20.82 -11.07 29.10
CA LEU A 24 19.41 -10.79 29.40
C LEU A 24 19.22 -9.31 29.76
N PHE A 25 18.35 -8.66 28.97
CA PHE A 25 17.74 -7.38 29.35
C PHE A 25 16.40 -7.68 30.02
N LEU A 26 16.32 -7.50 31.32
CA LEU A 26 15.12 -7.83 32.09
C LEU A 26 14.58 -6.61 32.83
N ARG A 27 13.31 -6.30 32.63
CA ARG A 27 12.59 -5.23 33.34
C ARG A 27 13.25 -3.85 33.21
N CYS A 28 13.87 -3.59 32.06
CA CYS A 28 14.45 -2.28 31.75
C CYS A 28 13.38 -1.35 31.21
N THR A 29 13.53 -0.05 31.47
CA THR A 29 12.68 0.99 30.87
C THR A 29 13.51 1.87 29.95
N PHE A 30 13.04 2.05 28.73
CA PHE A 30 13.61 2.93 27.73
C PHE A 30 12.55 3.97 27.33
N SER A 31 12.83 5.23 27.54
CA SER A 31 11.87 6.28 27.25
C SER A 31 12.52 7.62 26.92
N GLN A 32 11.79 8.47 26.19
CA GLN A 32 12.21 9.82 25.85
C GLN A 32 13.56 9.88 25.10
N LEU A 33 13.75 8.96 24.17
CA LEU A 33 14.94 8.87 23.33
C LEU A 33 14.60 9.40 21.93
N GLY A 34 15.55 10.08 21.28
CA GLY A 34 15.35 10.69 19.97
C GLY A 34 15.34 9.71 18.80
N GLU A 35 15.96 8.55 18.96
CA GLU A 35 16.11 7.51 17.96
C GLU A 35 15.67 6.14 18.52
N TYR A 36 16.26 5.01 18.05
CA TYR A 36 15.95 3.69 18.62
C TYR A 36 16.46 3.54 20.05
N ALA A 37 15.81 2.67 20.80
CA ALA A 37 16.24 2.43 22.18
C ALA A 37 17.37 1.41 22.28
N LEU A 38 17.24 0.26 21.63
CA LEU A 38 18.16 -0.86 21.77
C LEU A 38 18.51 -1.48 20.42
N GLU A 39 19.80 -1.75 20.19
CA GLU A 39 20.29 -2.46 19.02
C GLU A 39 21.18 -3.64 19.44
N LEU A 40 20.88 -4.81 18.86
CA LEU A 40 21.71 -6.02 18.94
C LEU A 40 22.32 -6.28 17.57
N ALA A 41 23.54 -5.79 17.36
CA ALA A 41 24.22 -5.80 16.07
C ALA A 41 25.13 -7.02 15.90
N ASP A 42 26.02 -6.96 14.93
CA ASP A 42 26.91 -8.02 14.48
C ASP A 42 27.46 -8.90 15.62
N GLY A 43 27.30 -10.22 15.48
CA GLY A 43 27.79 -11.22 16.40
C GLY A 43 26.98 -11.41 17.69
N CYS A 44 25.87 -10.70 17.88
CA CYS A 44 24.98 -10.92 19.01
C CYS A 44 24.25 -12.25 18.89
N ARG A 45 24.28 -13.06 19.94
CA ARG A 45 23.66 -14.40 19.99
C ARG A 45 23.14 -14.75 21.36
N ASP A 46 22.06 -15.53 21.39
CA ASP A 46 21.52 -16.05 22.65
C ASP A 46 21.19 -14.90 23.62
N VAL A 47 20.59 -13.82 23.13
CA VAL A 47 20.22 -12.65 23.91
C VAL A 47 18.71 -12.61 24.08
N THR A 48 18.26 -12.40 25.30
CA THR A 48 16.84 -12.25 25.64
C THR A 48 16.53 -10.82 26.08
N ILE A 49 15.44 -10.25 25.54
CA ILE A 49 14.86 -8.96 25.96
C ILE A 49 13.47 -9.28 26.51
N GLU A 50 13.29 -9.15 27.83
CA GLU A 50 12.07 -9.62 28.48
C GLU A 50 11.54 -8.63 29.51
N GLN A 51 10.21 -8.47 29.52
CA GLN A 51 9.50 -7.58 30.45
C GLN A 51 10.06 -6.15 30.48
N CYS A 52 10.54 -5.66 29.32
CA CYS A 52 11.04 -4.30 29.21
C CYS A 52 9.92 -3.37 28.71
N HIS A 53 9.99 -2.12 29.13
CA HIS A 53 9.05 -1.08 28.74
C HIS A 53 9.72 -0.06 27.83
N PHE A 54 9.24 0.04 26.59
CA PHE A 54 9.71 0.99 25.58
C PHE A 54 8.58 1.98 25.25
N TRP A 55 8.79 3.25 25.52
CA TRP A 55 7.72 4.23 25.26
C TRP A 55 8.26 5.63 25.05
N ASP A 56 7.47 6.47 24.31
CA ASP A 56 7.80 7.86 24.02
C ASP A 56 9.18 7.99 23.32
N LEU A 57 9.33 7.25 22.21
CA LEU A 57 10.57 7.22 21.43
C LEU A 57 10.42 8.00 20.12
N GLY A 58 11.47 8.71 19.75
CA GLY A 58 11.56 9.43 18.49
C GLY A 58 11.54 8.52 17.26
N ALA A 59 12.13 7.33 17.40
CA ALA A 59 12.12 6.27 16.40
C ALA A 59 11.45 5.00 16.94
N GLY A 60 12.01 3.83 16.68
CA GLY A 60 11.50 2.54 17.12
C GLY A 60 12.08 2.05 18.45
N ALA A 61 11.68 0.85 18.87
CA ALA A 61 12.13 0.31 20.15
C ALA A 61 13.37 -0.55 19.99
N ILE A 62 13.33 -1.62 19.20
CA ILE A 62 14.38 -2.65 19.15
C ILE A 62 14.79 -2.89 17.70
N GLN A 63 16.10 -2.87 17.46
CA GLN A 63 16.72 -3.34 16.24
C GLN A 63 17.59 -4.57 16.57
N SER A 64 17.50 -5.61 15.74
CA SER A 64 18.44 -6.74 15.80
C SER A 64 18.91 -7.10 14.40
N GLY A 65 20.17 -7.52 14.30
CA GLY A 65 20.73 -8.01 13.04
C GLY A 65 21.96 -7.29 12.54
N VAL A 66 22.47 -7.75 11.40
CA VAL A 66 23.72 -7.27 10.81
C VAL A 66 23.57 -5.82 10.32
N THR A 67 24.54 -4.96 10.66
CA THR A 67 24.46 -3.51 10.42
C THR A 67 24.94 -3.06 9.05
N ASP A 68 25.92 -3.74 8.48
CA ASP A 68 26.51 -3.35 7.19
C ASP A 68 26.07 -4.28 6.04
N LEU A 69 25.14 -3.81 5.24
CA LEU A 69 24.67 -4.49 4.02
C LEU A 69 25.69 -4.49 2.88
N GLY A 70 26.63 -3.58 2.88
CA GLY A 70 27.67 -3.50 1.84
C GLY A 70 28.56 -4.74 1.84
N SER A 71 28.86 -5.25 3.01
CA SER A 71 29.66 -6.46 3.20
C SER A 71 28.91 -7.76 2.90
N LEU A 72 27.58 -7.77 2.91
CA LEU A 72 26.77 -8.90 2.48
C LEU A 72 26.74 -9.07 0.94
N LYS A 73 27.05 -8.01 0.20
CA LYS A 73 27.00 -8.02 -1.27
C LYS A 73 28.34 -8.29 -1.95
N LYS A 74 29.47 -8.19 -1.19
CA LYS A 74 30.82 -8.40 -1.71
C LYS A 74 31.61 -9.20 -0.70
N PRO A 75 32.04 -10.43 -1.03
CA PRO A 75 33.01 -11.12 -0.21
C PRO A 75 34.27 -10.26 -0.10
N ALA A 76 34.73 -10.00 1.11
CA ALA A 76 36.07 -9.46 1.32
C ALA A 76 37.09 -10.56 0.97
N GLY A 77 37.69 -10.45 -0.21
CA GLY A 77 38.66 -11.43 -0.68
C GLY A 77 38.03 -12.61 -1.48
N ASN A 78 38.86 -13.61 -1.78
CA ASN A 78 38.49 -14.80 -2.56
C ASN A 78 37.67 -15.85 -1.77
N ASN A 79 37.16 -15.53 -0.60
CA ASN A 79 36.30 -16.44 0.14
C ASN A 79 34.85 -16.32 -0.37
N PRO A 80 34.27 -17.39 -0.90
CA PRO A 80 32.86 -17.38 -1.23
C PRO A 80 32.05 -17.13 0.04
N LEU A 81 31.01 -16.29 -0.06
CA LEU A 81 29.99 -16.20 1.01
C LEU A 81 29.46 -17.61 1.25
N ASP A 82 29.36 -18.00 2.51
CA ASP A 82 28.68 -19.24 2.86
C ASP A 82 27.17 -19.14 2.57
N GLU A 83 26.43 -20.19 2.84
CA GLU A 83 24.97 -20.22 2.63
C GLU A 83 24.23 -19.15 3.45
N HIS A 84 24.85 -18.58 4.48
CA HIS A 84 24.28 -17.50 5.29
C HIS A 84 24.61 -16.10 4.78
N GLY A 85 25.43 -15.98 3.74
CA GLY A 85 25.73 -14.68 3.12
C GLY A 85 26.54 -13.71 3.98
N CYS A 86 27.05 -14.13 5.15
CA CYS A 86 27.92 -13.33 5.99
C CYS A 86 28.89 -14.22 6.78
N ALA A 87 29.98 -13.62 7.28
CA ALA A 87 30.94 -14.31 8.10
C ALA A 87 30.29 -14.84 9.39
N PRO A 88 30.62 -16.07 9.83
CA PRO A 88 30.00 -16.72 11.00
C PRO A 88 30.04 -15.88 12.29
N GLU A 89 31.13 -15.16 12.52
CA GLU A 89 31.30 -14.29 13.70
C GLU A 89 30.39 -13.07 13.70
N ARG A 90 29.86 -12.68 12.52
CA ARG A 90 28.92 -11.54 12.38
C ARG A 90 27.45 -11.95 12.50
N ARG A 91 27.15 -13.23 12.41
CA ARG A 91 25.74 -13.69 12.44
C ARG A 91 25.06 -13.27 13.72
N VAL A 92 23.83 -12.79 13.57
CA VAL A 92 22.93 -12.51 14.70
C VAL A 92 21.87 -13.60 14.73
N GLU A 93 21.85 -14.36 15.82
CA GLU A 93 21.03 -15.57 15.93
C GLU A 93 20.45 -15.74 17.33
N ASN A 94 19.33 -16.45 17.44
CA ASN A 94 18.69 -16.82 18.70
C ASN A 94 18.35 -15.61 19.59
N ILE A 95 17.85 -14.53 19.00
CA ILE A 95 17.39 -13.37 19.76
C ILE A 95 15.94 -13.61 20.20
N VAL A 96 15.68 -13.54 21.50
CA VAL A 96 14.35 -13.70 22.07
C VAL A 96 13.83 -12.36 22.58
N ILE A 97 12.78 -11.84 21.95
CA ILE A 97 12.11 -10.58 22.33
C ILE A 97 10.71 -10.95 22.82
N ARG A 98 10.51 -10.96 24.14
CA ARG A 98 9.26 -11.45 24.71
C ARG A 98 8.72 -10.64 25.87
N ASN A 99 7.40 -10.62 25.98
CA ASN A 99 6.69 -9.97 27.09
C ASN A 99 7.07 -8.49 27.28
N ASN A 100 7.37 -7.76 26.21
CA ASN A 100 7.70 -6.34 26.28
C ASN A 100 6.46 -5.49 25.97
N CYS A 101 6.31 -4.37 26.70
CA CYS A 101 5.32 -3.34 26.44
C CYS A 101 5.96 -2.22 25.62
N ILE A 102 5.46 -2.01 24.40
CA ILE A 102 6.09 -1.13 23.41
C ILE A 102 5.02 -0.19 22.84
N HIS A 103 5.15 1.12 23.08
CA HIS A 103 4.13 2.06 22.57
C HIS A 103 4.62 3.51 22.44
N LYS A 104 3.82 4.34 21.78
CA LYS A 104 4.09 5.75 21.52
C LYS A 104 5.45 5.93 20.84
N LEU A 105 5.59 5.28 19.70
CA LEU A 105 6.82 5.29 18.89
C LEU A 105 6.70 6.18 17.65
N GLY A 106 7.85 6.45 17.02
CA GLY A 106 7.92 7.19 15.78
C GLY A 106 7.54 8.66 15.94
N THR A 107 7.74 9.25 17.11
CA THR A 107 7.32 10.64 17.40
C THR A 107 8.13 11.69 16.62
N ILE A 108 9.31 11.32 16.11
CA ILE A 108 10.19 12.13 15.27
C ILE A 108 10.37 11.47 13.89
N TRP A 109 10.70 10.18 13.88
CA TRP A 109 10.98 9.37 12.69
C TRP A 109 9.81 8.42 12.42
N HIS A 110 8.78 8.89 11.76
CA HIS A 110 7.50 8.17 11.63
C HIS A 110 7.62 6.82 10.90
N GLY A 111 8.59 6.63 10.00
CA GLY A 111 8.81 5.39 9.26
C GLY A 111 9.63 4.33 10.02
N CYS A 112 9.54 4.27 11.35
CA CYS A 112 10.30 3.35 12.19
C CYS A 112 9.45 2.16 12.66
N TYR A 113 10.10 1.03 12.83
CA TYR A 113 9.50 -0.21 13.34
C TYR A 113 9.36 -0.19 14.86
N GLY A 114 8.36 -0.88 15.36
CA GLY A 114 8.34 -1.23 16.79
C GLY A 114 9.51 -2.14 17.13
N ILE A 115 9.59 -3.27 16.45
CA ILE A 115 10.72 -4.20 16.48
C ILE A 115 11.13 -4.48 15.04
N VAL A 116 12.43 -4.38 14.73
CA VAL A 116 12.96 -4.83 13.44
C VAL A 116 14.05 -5.86 13.63
N ASN A 117 13.85 -7.04 13.01
CA ASN A 117 14.81 -8.12 12.93
C ASN A 117 15.35 -8.16 11.48
N ARG A 118 16.53 -7.59 11.25
CA ARG A 118 17.15 -7.48 9.92
C ARG A 118 18.35 -8.42 9.82
N PHE A 119 18.34 -9.33 8.85
CA PHE A 119 19.44 -10.27 8.66
C PHE A 119 19.82 -11.05 9.94
N ALA A 120 18.82 -11.46 10.73
CA ALA A 120 19.00 -12.30 11.89
C ALA A 120 18.12 -13.54 11.79
N SER A 121 18.63 -14.68 12.26
CA SER A 121 18.00 -15.99 12.13
C SER A 121 17.61 -16.60 13.47
N PHE A 122 16.66 -17.54 13.42
CA PHE A 122 16.23 -18.36 14.57
C PHE A 122 15.78 -17.52 15.77
N SER A 123 15.33 -16.30 15.53
CA SER A 123 14.87 -15.38 16.55
C SER A 123 13.39 -15.58 16.86
N LYS A 124 12.98 -15.25 18.08
CA LYS A 124 11.61 -15.34 18.56
C LYS A 124 11.10 -13.99 19.04
N ILE A 125 10.05 -13.49 18.39
CA ILE A 125 9.35 -12.27 18.77
C ILE A 125 7.97 -12.70 19.27
N ILE A 126 7.80 -12.84 20.57
CA ILE A 126 6.64 -13.53 21.14
C ILE A 126 6.06 -12.81 22.36
N HIS A 127 4.74 -12.83 22.49
CA HIS A 127 4.05 -12.27 23.64
C HIS A 127 4.35 -10.77 23.90
N ASN A 128 4.64 -9.98 22.87
CA ASN A 128 4.79 -8.54 23.05
C ASN A 128 3.45 -7.82 22.86
N GLU A 129 3.29 -6.72 23.57
CA GLU A 129 2.19 -5.76 23.39
C GLU A 129 2.77 -4.54 22.68
N ILE A 130 2.36 -4.31 21.41
CA ILE A 130 2.88 -3.22 20.59
C ILE A 130 1.72 -2.38 20.07
N PHE A 131 1.68 -1.11 20.42
CA PHE A 131 0.60 -0.23 20.04
C PHE A 131 1.03 1.23 19.93
N ASP A 132 0.16 2.05 19.30
CA ASP A 132 0.40 3.47 19.17
C ASP A 132 1.73 3.77 18.44
N ILE A 133 1.84 3.28 17.20
CA ILE A 133 3.00 3.46 16.34
C ILE A 133 2.60 3.98 14.96
N HIS A 134 3.51 4.66 14.29
CA HIS A 134 3.26 5.26 12.96
C HIS A 134 3.59 4.36 11.77
N TRP A 135 4.38 3.31 11.95
CA TRP A 135 4.82 2.38 10.92
C TRP A 135 4.61 0.93 11.35
N ASP A 136 5.36 -0.02 10.81
CA ASP A 136 5.21 -1.44 11.10
C ASP A 136 5.46 -1.78 12.58
N ALA A 137 4.61 -2.62 13.15
CA ALA A 137 4.82 -3.07 14.53
C ALA A 137 6.01 -4.01 14.62
N ILE A 138 6.08 -5.01 13.75
CA ILE A 138 7.18 -5.97 13.66
C ILE A 138 7.63 -6.08 12.22
N GLY A 139 8.92 -5.83 11.98
CA GLY A 139 9.57 -6.00 10.67
C GLY A 139 10.57 -7.14 10.68
N LEU A 140 10.50 -8.02 9.68
CA LEU A 140 11.51 -9.01 9.34
C LEU A 140 12.10 -8.61 7.99
N ASP A 141 13.32 -8.12 7.95
CA ASP A 141 13.89 -7.52 6.74
C ASP A 141 15.21 -8.18 6.34
N ALA A 142 15.14 -8.94 5.28
CA ALA A 142 16.31 -9.48 4.60
C ALA A 142 16.54 -8.78 3.25
N ARG A 143 15.75 -7.76 2.95
CA ARG A 143 15.73 -7.02 1.69
C ARG A 143 15.69 -7.94 0.47
N TRP A 144 16.12 -7.47 -0.68
CA TRP A 144 16.13 -8.26 -1.93
C TRP A 144 17.14 -9.41 -1.84
N ASN A 145 16.71 -10.51 -1.23
CA ASN A 145 17.52 -11.73 -1.07
C ASN A 145 17.48 -12.59 -2.34
N TRP A 146 17.93 -12.05 -3.45
CA TRP A 146 17.93 -12.73 -4.77
C TRP A 146 18.72 -14.02 -4.81
N ASN A 147 19.71 -14.15 -3.94
CA ASN A 147 20.58 -15.32 -3.90
C ASN A 147 20.05 -16.42 -2.96
N GLY A 148 18.97 -16.15 -2.22
CA GLY A 148 18.40 -17.11 -1.27
C GLY A 148 19.30 -17.43 -0.10
N TYR A 149 20.14 -16.47 0.33
CA TYR A 149 20.98 -16.67 1.53
C TYR A 149 20.14 -16.87 2.78
N LYS A 150 20.64 -17.71 3.68
CA LYS A 150 19.98 -18.05 4.95
C LYS A 150 20.29 -17.07 6.09
N TYR A 151 20.57 -15.83 5.81
CA TYR A 151 20.87 -14.82 6.84
C TYR A 151 19.64 -14.21 7.53
N CYS A 152 18.46 -14.68 7.19
CA CYS A 152 17.22 -14.33 7.88
C CYS A 152 16.23 -15.49 7.72
N GLU A 153 16.49 -16.60 8.40
CA GLU A 153 15.67 -17.81 8.31
C GLU A 153 15.18 -18.30 9.66
N GLY A 154 14.11 -19.09 9.65
CA GLY A 154 13.64 -19.83 10.82
C GLY A 154 13.16 -18.94 11.98
N ASN A 155 12.72 -17.72 11.71
CA ASN A 155 12.23 -16.81 12.73
C ASN A 155 10.79 -17.14 13.12
N GLU A 156 10.43 -16.90 14.37
CA GLU A 156 9.09 -17.10 14.92
C GLU A 156 8.51 -15.76 15.40
N VAL A 157 7.30 -15.42 14.92
CA VAL A 157 6.52 -14.26 15.37
C VAL A 157 5.18 -14.75 15.88
N ALA A 158 5.00 -14.79 17.21
CA ALA A 158 3.84 -15.46 17.76
C ALA A 158 3.26 -14.80 19.02
N TYR A 159 1.97 -14.94 19.21
CA TYR A 159 1.27 -14.47 20.41
C TYR A 159 1.48 -12.98 20.72
N ASN A 160 1.81 -12.16 19.72
CA ASN A 160 1.89 -10.71 19.93
C ASN A 160 0.50 -10.08 19.81
N HIS A 161 0.25 -9.04 20.60
CA HIS A 161 -0.92 -8.17 20.45
C HIS A 161 -0.48 -6.84 19.82
N LEU A 162 -0.92 -6.60 18.59
CA LEU A 162 -0.50 -5.46 17.76
C LEU A 162 -1.73 -4.62 17.41
N HIS A 163 -1.81 -3.39 17.92
CA HIS A 163 -3.01 -2.57 17.72
C HIS A 163 -2.74 -1.07 17.69
N HIS A 164 -3.70 -0.28 17.17
CA HIS A 164 -3.54 1.17 16.99
C HIS A 164 -2.29 1.50 16.18
N LEU A 165 -2.25 0.95 14.96
CA LEU A 165 -1.08 0.95 14.10
C LEU A 165 -1.24 1.96 12.96
N GLY A 166 -0.12 2.54 12.49
CA GLY A 166 -0.07 3.46 11.35
C GLY A 166 -0.61 4.85 11.66
N LEU A 167 -1.69 4.95 12.40
CA LEU A 167 -2.33 6.20 12.88
C LEU A 167 -2.61 7.24 11.77
N GLY A 168 -2.67 6.81 10.51
CA GLY A 168 -2.91 7.68 9.37
C GLY A 168 -1.67 8.43 8.84
N TYR A 169 -0.46 8.06 9.26
CA TYR A 169 0.78 8.76 8.86
C TYR A 169 1.48 8.14 7.66
N HIS A 170 1.46 6.84 7.52
CA HIS A 170 2.16 6.12 6.47
C HIS A 170 1.25 5.16 5.72
N THR A 171 1.76 4.64 4.63
CA THR A 171 1.12 3.67 3.74
C THR A 171 2.13 2.58 3.41
N ASP A 172 1.68 1.47 2.84
CA ASP A 172 2.52 0.34 2.48
C ASP A 172 3.21 -0.29 3.70
N ALA A 173 2.39 -0.56 4.72
CA ALA A 173 2.82 -0.98 6.04
C ALA A 173 1.98 -2.16 6.55
N ALA A 174 2.43 -2.80 7.64
CA ALA A 174 1.68 -3.90 8.25
C ALA A 174 1.90 -4.04 9.77
N GLY A 175 1.02 -4.80 10.42
CA GLY A 175 1.24 -5.26 11.78
C GLY A 175 2.50 -6.14 11.86
N VAL A 176 2.60 -7.15 10.97
CA VAL A 176 3.85 -7.88 10.72
C VAL A 176 4.19 -7.74 9.24
N TYR A 177 5.34 -7.14 8.97
CA TYR A 177 5.89 -6.93 7.63
C TYR A 177 7.11 -7.81 7.44
N GLN A 178 7.16 -8.56 6.34
CA GLN A 178 8.27 -9.44 6.01
C GLN A 178 8.78 -9.16 4.61
N PHE A 179 10.09 -8.95 4.46
CA PHE A 179 10.73 -8.66 3.19
C PHE A 179 12.00 -9.51 2.98
N GLY A 180 11.89 -10.58 2.21
CA GLY A 180 12.98 -11.48 1.85
C GLY A 180 13.34 -12.63 2.80
N PRO A 181 12.83 -12.76 4.05
CA PRO A 181 13.14 -13.89 4.92
C PRO A 181 12.70 -15.24 4.39
N LEU A 182 13.32 -16.31 4.94
CA LEU A 182 13.03 -17.70 4.63
C LEU A 182 12.41 -18.42 5.83
N ASP A 183 11.46 -19.31 5.57
CA ASP A 183 10.93 -20.28 6.55
C ASP A 183 10.48 -19.65 7.88
N THR A 184 9.80 -18.50 7.80
CA THR A 184 9.27 -17.79 8.97
C THR A 184 7.96 -18.44 9.43
N HIS A 185 7.78 -18.60 10.74
CA HIS A 185 6.50 -19.03 11.32
C HIS A 185 5.80 -17.86 12.02
N ILE A 186 4.65 -17.43 11.48
CA ILE A 186 3.85 -16.31 12.00
C ILE A 186 2.51 -16.85 12.49
N HIS A 187 2.31 -16.91 13.83
CA HIS A 187 1.13 -17.58 14.35
C HIS A 187 0.58 -16.99 15.67
N HIS A 188 -0.72 -17.19 15.89
CA HIS A 188 -1.42 -16.78 17.10
C HIS A 188 -1.23 -15.29 17.46
N ASN A 189 -0.99 -14.43 16.47
CA ASN A 189 -0.94 -13.00 16.72
C ASN A 189 -2.35 -12.40 16.64
N LEU A 190 -2.64 -11.46 17.54
CA LEU A 190 -3.83 -10.62 17.53
C LEU A 190 -3.45 -9.27 16.94
N ILE A 191 -4.02 -8.92 15.77
CA ILE A 191 -3.66 -7.72 15.03
C ILE A 191 -4.92 -6.95 14.66
N HIS A 192 -5.02 -5.68 15.10
CA HIS A 192 -6.21 -4.90 14.79
C HIS A 192 -6.00 -3.37 14.86
N ASP A 193 -7.00 -2.64 14.40
CA ASP A 193 -7.04 -1.17 14.42
C ASP A 193 -5.82 -0.56 13.71
N ALA A 194 -5.66 -0.88 12.44
CA ALA A 194 -4.58 -0.42 11.60
C ALA A 194 -5.06 0.60 10.56
N VAL A 195 -4.50 1.81 10.58
CA VAL A 195 -4.95 2.95 9.75
C VAL A 195 -3.78 3.56 8.98
N ALA A 196 -3.86 3.54 7.66
CA ALA A 196 -2.87 4.13 6.78
C ALA A 196 -3.14 5.60 6.45
N TYR A 197 -2.10 6.29 5.99
CA TYR A 197 -2.28 7.51 5.21
C TYR A 197 -2.97 7.14 3.87
N PRO A 198 -3.95 7.90 3.41
CA PRO A 198 -4.71 7.58 2.20
C PRO A 198 -3.85 7.77 0.94
N TYR A 199 -3.14 6.74 0.56
CA TYR A 199 -2.29 6.69 -0.62
C TYR A 199 -2.55 5.39 -1.42
N ILE A 200 -1.67 5.05 -2.35
CA ILE A 200 -1.80 3.88 -3.24
C ILE A 200 -1.88 2.56 -2.46
N CYS A 201 -1.06 2.41 -1.43
CA CYS A 201 -1.07 1.26 -0.54
C CYS A 201 -1.73 1.63 0.79
N GLY A 202 -2.20 0.66 1.55
CA GLY A 202 -2.81 0.84 2.85
C GLY A 202 -1.94 0.29 3.98
N TYR A 203 -2.59 -0.11 5.06
CA TYR A 203 -1.98 -0.80 6.18
C TYR A 203 -2.58 -2.22 6.27
N ALA A 204 -1.75 -3.24 6.00
CA ALA A 204 -2.18 -4.63 6.09
C ALA A 204 -2.06 -5.18 7.53
N GLY A 205 -2.75 -6.26 7.81
CA GLY A 205 -2.51 -6.99 9.06
C GLY A 205 -1.17 -7.74 8.98
N LEU A 206 -1.05 -8.62 8.02
CA LEU A 206 0.14 -9.42 7.73
C LEU A 206 0.53 -9.23 6.27
N TYR A 207 1.78 -8.83 6.03
CA TYR A 207 2.29 -8.53 4.71
C TYR A 207 3.61 -9.28 4.44
N LEU A 208 3.54 -10.23 3.53
CA LEU A 208 4.72 -10.91 2.99
C LEU A 208 5.11 -10.20 1.69
N ASP A 209 6.16 -9.42 1.72
CA ASP A 209 6.65 -8.67 0.58
C ASP A 209 7.71 -9.44 -0.21
N GLU A 210 8.33 -8.78 -1.18
CA GLU A 210 9.20 -9.35 -2.21
C GLU A 210 10.17 -10.41 -1.64
N GLN A 211 10.17 -11.57 -2.30
CA GLN A 211 11.07 -12.71 -2.01
C GLN A 211 10.87 -13.42 -0.66
N SER A 212 9.83 -13.08 0.09
CA SER A 212 9.42 -13.91 1.23
C SER A 212 9.15 -15.34 0.74
N ARG A 213 9.79 -16.32 1.37
CA ARG A 213 9.71 -17.71 0.92
C ARG A 213 9.52 -18.68 2.08
N GLY A 214 8.65 -19.67 1.86
CA GLY A 214 8.43 -20.75 2.83
C GLY A 214 7.74 -20.32 4.12
N ALA A 215 7.18 -19.10 4.18
CA ALA A 215 6.53 -18.63 5.39
C ALA A 215 5.22 -19.39 5.66
N LEU A 216 5.05 -19.82 6.92
CA LEU A 216 3.81 -20.39 7.42
C LEU A 216 3.09 -19.36 8.31
N VAL A 217 1.92 -18.91 7.84
CA VAL A 217 1.07 -17.93 8.52
C VAL A 217 -0.21 -18.63 8.97
N GLU A 218 -0.35 -18.89 10.27
CA GLU A 218 -1.49 -19.68 10.75
C GLU A 218 -2.03 -19.22 12.11
N ASN A 219 -3.30 -19.52 12.38
CA ASN A 219 -3.95 -19.26 13.66
C ASN A 219 -3.87 -17.79 14.11
N ASN A 220 -3.77 -16.83 13.19
CA ASN A 220 -3.80 -15.42 13.54
C ASN A 220 -5.23 -14.88 13.50
N LEU A 221 -5.53 -13.94 14.41
CA LEU A 221 -6.75 -13.14 14.36
C LEU A 221 -6.40 -11.73 13.90
N VAL A 222 -6.91 -11.35 12.74
CA VAL A 222 -6.64 -10.06 12.10
C VAL A 222 -7.95 -9.37 11.78
N TYR A 223 -8.17 -8.16 12.30
CA TYR A 223 -9.38 -7.41 11.97
C TYR A 223 -9.20 -5.89 11.95
N ASN A 224 -10.13 -5.20 11.32
CA ASN A 224 -10.18 -3.74 11.24
C ASN A 224 -8.88 -3.14 10.67
N THR A 225 -8.51 -3.58 9.47
CA THR A 225 -7.32 -3.09 8.76
C THR A 225 -7.70 -2.20 7.58
N ASP A 226 -6.91 -1.15 7.35
CA ASP A 226 -7.16 -0.16 6.32
C ASP A 226 -6.60 -0.58 4.94
N TRP A 227 -6.42 -1.85 4.72
CA TRP A 227 -6.05 -2.43 3.42
C TRP A 227 -6.51 -3.88 3.32
N PHE A 228 -5.59 -4.81 3.39
CA PHE A 228 -5.86 -6.26 3.43
C PHE A 228 -5.58 -6.82 4.82
N ALA A 229 -6.29 -7.85 5.20
CA ALA A 229 -5.89 -8.58 6.41
C ALA A 229 -4.61 -9.39 6.14
N LEU A 230 -4.57 -10.11 5.01
CA LEU A 230 -3.42 -10.88 4.55
C LEU A 230 -2.99 -10.40 3.15
N PHE A 231 -1.72 -10.10 2.96
CA PHE A 231 -1.20 -9.63 1.69
C PHE A 231 0.11 -10.31 1.31
N LEU A 232 0.22 -10.77 0.07
CA LEU A 232 1.45 -11.29 -0.52
C LEU A 232 1.85 -10.43 -1.72
N HIS A 233 3.10 -9.96 -1.76
CA HIS A 233 3.67 -9.27 -2.90
C HIS A 233 4.97 -9.95 -3.34
N LYS A 234 4.94 -10.67 -4.47
CA LYS A 234 6.12 -11.32 -5.08
C LYS A 234 6.90 -12.30 -4.17
N GLY A 235 6.18 -13.08 -3.37
CA GLY A 235 6.74 -14.16 -2.58
C GLY A 235 6.43 -15.54 -3.16
N VAL A 236 7.09 -16.60 -2.69
CA VAL A 236 6.91 -17.97 -3.16
C VAL A 236 6.80 -18.96 -2.00
N ASP A 237 6.06 -20.05 -2.26
CA ASP A 237 5.91 -21.18 -1.34
C ASP A 237 5.43 -20.78 0.07
N ASN A 238 4.63 -19.70 0.16
CA ASN A 238 4.06 -19.22 1.39
C ASN A 238 2.68 -19.83 1.63
N THR A 239 2.37 -20.15 2.87
CA THR A 239 1.10 -20.77 3.26
C THR A 239 0.36 -19.90 4.28
N PHE A 240 -0.91 -19.58 3.96
CA PHE A 240 -1.85 -18.93 4.87
C PHE A 240 -2.95 -19.93 5.22
N ARG A 241 -2.97 -20.43 6.44
CA ARG A 241 -3.98 -21.42 6.85
C ARG A 241 -4.54 -21.16 8.24
N ASN A 242 -5.77 -21.54 8.43
CA ASN A 242 -6.44 -21.50 9.74
C ASN A 242 -6.40 -20.12 10.42
N ASN A 243 -6.42 -19.03 9.63
CA ASN A 243 -6.51 -17.68 10.15
C ASN A 243 -7.97 -17.21 10.19
N LEU A 244 -8.32 -16.33 11.13
CA LEU A 244 -9.57 -15.59 11.11
C LEU A 244 -9.27 -14.14 10.76
N CYS A 245 -9.84 -13.69 9.63
CA CYS A 245 -9.62 -12.36 9.09
C CYS A 245 -10.95 -11.62 8.94
N ALA A 246 -11.07 -10.42 9.49
CA ALA A 246 -12.32 -9.68 9.47
C ALA A 246 -12.15 -8.20 9.17
N PHE A 247 -13.13 -7.61 8.49
CA PHE A 247 -13.31 -6.14 8.36
C PHE A 247 -12.10 -5.40 7.80
N ALA A 248 -11.47 -5.96 6.78
CA ALA A 248 -10.45 -5.28 6.01
C ALA A 248 -11.09 -4.45 4.87
N ARG A 249 -10.59 -3.24 4.64
CA ARG A 249 -11.22 -2.28 3.72
C ARG A 249 -11.19 -2.71 2.25
N ASP A 250 -10.06 -3.19 1.77
CA ASP A 250 -9.84 -3.48 0.34
C ASP A 250 -9.92 -4.98 0.00
N GLY A 251 -10.21 -5.82 1.00
CA GLY A 251 -10.33 -7.26 0.89
C GLY A 251 -9.61 -8.00 2.01
N LEU A 252 -9.99 -9.24 2.26
CA LEU A 252 -9.47 -9.98 3.41
C LEU A 252 -8.15 -10.68 3.09
N ILE A 253 -7.95 -11.08 1.85
CA ILE A 253 -6.68 -11.60 1.34
C ILE A 253 -6.43 -11.09 -0.07
N SER A 254 -5.18 -10.76 -0.40
CA SER A 254 -4.81 -10.31 -1.74
C SER A 254 -3.37 -10.66 -2.11
N ARG A 255 -3.09 -10.56 -3.40
CA ARG A 255 -1.76 -10.62 -3.98
C ARG A 255 -1.42 -9.31 -4.67
N GLY A 256 -0.15 -8.94 -4.73
CA GLY A 256 0.33 -7.82 -5.51
C GLY A 256 0.28 -8.08 -7.02
N SER A 257 0.38 -7.00 -7.81
CA SER A 257 0.24 -6.98 -9.24
C SER A 257 1.36 -7.75 -10.00
N ARG A 258 1.03 -8.12 -11.22
CA ARG A 258 1.72 -8.98 -12.17
C ARG A 258 2.84 -8.41 -12.99
N ASN A 259 2.91 -7.09 -13.13
CA ASN A 259 3.68 -6.44 -14.20
C ASN A 259 5.20 -6.57 -14.08
N ASP A 260 5.66 -7.46 -13.21
CA ASP A 260 7.06 -7.75 -13.03
C ASP A 260 7.41 -9.12 -13.58
N THR A 261 8.61 -9.23 -14.09
CA THR A 261 9.29 -10.41 -14.62
C THR A 261 9.36 -11.61 -13.65
N TRP A 262 8.75 -11.51 -12.48
CA TRP A 262 8.69 -12.54 -11.44
C TRP A 262 7.50 -13.47 -11.64
N LYS A 263 7.80 -14.66 -12.12
CA LYS A 263 6.87 -15.78 -12.27
C LYS A 263 6.38 -16.37 -10.93
N ALA A 264 6.78 -15.81 -9.82
CA ALA A 264 6.72 -16.38 -8.49
C ALA A 264 5.95 -15.53 -7.48
N ASN A 265 4.67 -15.28 -7.73
CA ASN A 265 3.76 -14.73 -6.75
C ASN A 265 2.78 -15.84 -6.31
N TYR A 266 3.32 -16.80 -5.54
CA TYR A 266 2.60 -18.03 -5.21
C TYR A 266 2.37 -18.14 -3.71
N MET A 267 1.13 -18.42 -3.33
CA MET A 267 0.75 -18.78 -1.98
C MET A 267 -0.37 -19.81 -1.98
N ASP A 268 -0.37 -20.65 -0.95
CA ASP A 268 -1.53 -21.47 -0.61
C ASP A 268 -2.35 -20.79 0.48
N ALA A 269 -3.69 -20.82 0.37
CA ALA A 269 -4.58 -20.26 1.38
C ALA A 269 -5.78 -21.18 1.60
N TYR A 270 -5.81 -21.85 2.74
CA TYR A 270 -6.86 -22.81 3.04
C TYR A 270 -7.24 -22.88 4.53
N ARG A 271 -8.48 -23.31 4.79
CA ARG A 271 -9.05 -23.38 6.14
C ARG A 271 -9.05 -22.05 6.86
N ASN A 272 -9.21 -20.94 6.13
CA ASN A 272 -9.32 -19.62 6.74
C ASN A 272 -10.80 -19.22 6.83
N ILE A 273 -11.10 -18.38 7.81
CA ILE A 273 -12.38 -17.70 7.96
C ILE A 273 -12.21 -16.24 7.55
N TYR A 274 -13.05 -15.78 6.62
CA TYR A 274 -13.05 -14.43 6.08
C TYR A 274 -14.42 -13.75 6.31
N ILE A 275 -14.45 -12.69 7.13
CA ILE A 275 -15.68 -11.97 7.50
C ILE A 275 -15.61 -10.53 7.01
N SER A 276 -16.53 -10.11 6.16
CA SER A 276 -16.54 -8.79 5.53
C SER A 276 -17.80 -7.98 5.85
N THR A 277 -17.65 -6.66 5.98
CA THR A 277 -18.78 -5.71 6.05
C THR A 277 -19.05 -5.03 4.71
N ASN A 278 -18.10 -5.07 3.76
CA ASN A 278 -18.21 -4.43 2.45
C ASN A 278 -18.28 -5.41 1.28
N ASN A 279 -18.44 -6.71 1.57
CA ASN A 279 -18.51 -7.82 0.61
C ASN A 279 -17.25 -8.08 -0.23
N ILE A 280 -16.14 -7.38 0.00
CA ILE A 280 -14.89 -7.65 -0.70
C ILE A 280 -14.16 -8.75 0.06
N MET A 281 -14.15 -9.97 -0.48
CA MET A 281 -13.47 -11.12 0.12
C MET A 281 -12.01 -11.19 -0.34
N LEU A 282 -11.81 -11.16 -1.63
CA LEU A 282 -10.49 -11.19 -2.23
C LEU A 282 -10.18 -9.84 -2.86
N GLY A 283 -8.98 -9.32 -2.63
CA GLY A 283 -8.44 -8.22 -3.39
C GLY A 283 -8.33 -8.55 -4.88
N ARG A 284 -7.76 -7.67 -5.68
CA ARG A 284 -7.58 -7.87 -7.14
C ARG A 284 -6.35 -8.71 -7.45
N ASP A 285 -6.10 -8.90 -8.73
CA ASP A 285 -4.87 -9.48 -9.30
C ASP A 285 -4.66 -10.97 -8.99
N TRP A 286 -5.75 -11.73 -8.96
CA TRP A 286 -5.75 -13.20 -8.85
C TRP A 286 -5.66 -13.87 -10.20
N ASP A 287 -4.56 -13.70 -10.84
CA ASP A 287 -4.31 -14.38 -12.05
C ASP A 287 -3.54 -15.68 -11.84
N ASP A 288 -3.75 -16.60 -12.78
CA ASP A 288 -3.38 -17.99 -12.55
C ASP A 288 -1.89 -18.27 -12.76
N GLY A 289 -1.15 -17.37 -13.47
CA GLY A 289 0.27 -17.59 -13.70
C GLY A 289 0.61 -18.99 -14.25
N GLU A 290 1.86 -19.40 -14.11
CA GLU A 290 2.30 -20.77 -14.48
C GLU A 290 1.90 -21.82 -13.43
N ARG A 291 1.80 -21.43 -12.17
CA ARG A 291 1.36 -22.31 -11.05
C ARG A 291 0.20 -21.66 -10.32
N PRO A 292 -1.00 -22.21 -10.46
CA PRO A 292 -2.15 -21.69 -9.74
C PRO A 292 -2.02 -21.91 -8.23
N PRO A 293 -2.32 -20.90 -7.38
CA PRO A 293 -2.32 -21.05 -5.94
C PRO A 293 -3.40 -22.04 -5.49
N LEU A 294 -3.13 -22.79 -4.44
CA LEU A 294 -4.16 -23.59 -3.77
C LEU A 294 -4.99 -22.67 -2.87
N ILE A 295 -6.15 -22.23 -3.37
CA ILE A 295 -7.14 -21.51 -2.58
C ILE A 295 -8.35 -22.42 -2.44
N ASN A 296 -8.55 -22.97 -1.25
CA ASN A 296 -9.64 -23.94 -1.04
C ASN A 296 -10.00 -24.15 0.44
N SER A 297 -11.14 -24.76 0.70
CA SER A 297 -11.59 -25.06 2.05
C SER A 297 -11.62 -23.82 2.95
N ASN A 298 -12.06 -22.66 2.43
CA ASN A 298 -12.22 -21.42 3.19
C ASN A 298 -13.69 -21.16 3.49
N LEU A 299 -13.97 -20.38 4.53
CA LEU A 299 -15.30 -19.90 4.86
C LEU A 299 -15.36 -18.39 4.62
N TYR A 300 -16.39 -17.96 3.91
CA TYR A 300 -16.66 -16.56 3.59
C TYR A 300 -18.00 -16.12 4.19
N GLN A 301 -17.99 -15.08 5.02
CA GLN A 301 -19.17 -14.51 5.64
C GLN A 301 -19.30 -13.02 5.30
N SER A 302 -20.52 -12.59 4.95
CA SER A 302 -20.86 -11.16 4.89
C SER A 302 -21.68 -10.77 6.11
N CYS A 303 -21.30 -9.68 6.77
CA CYS A 303 -22.11 -9.01 7.78
C CYS A 303 -22.95 -7.87 7.19
N SER A 304 -22.91 -7.65 5.86
CA SER A 304 -23.73 -6.66 5.18
C SER A 304 -25.04 -7.27 4.66
N ALA A 305 -26.05 -6.44 4.46
CA ALA A 305 -27.31 -6.86 3.86
C ALA A 305 -27.19 -7.20 2.35
N ALA A 306 -26.06 -6.88 1.72
CA ALA A 306 -25.82 -7.19 0.31
C ALA A 306 -25.38 -8.65 0.13
N THR A 307 -25.93 -9.30 -0.87
CA THR A 307 -25.73 -10.74 -1.13
C THR A 307 -24.58 -11.03 -2.11
N ASN A 308 -24.01 -10.01 -2.76
CA ASN A 308 -23.01 -10.18 -3.79
C ASN A 308 -21.60 -10.09 -3.22
N LEU A 309 -21.00 -11.22 -2.88
CA LEU A 309 -19.61 -11.28 -2.45
C LEU A 309 -18.67 -11.15 -3.65
N LEU A 310 -17.60 -10.36 -3.50
CA LEU A 310 -16.60 -10.08 -4.53
C LEU A 310 -15.32 -10.90 -4.31
N PHE A 311 -14.98 -11.68 -5.32
CA PHE A 311 -13.77 -12.50 -5.39
C PHE A 311 -12.87 -11.93 -6.51
N GLY A 312 -11.97 -11.02 -6.15
CA GLY A 312 -11.27 -10.22 -7.14
C GLY A 312 -12.25 -9.33 -7.92
N ASN A 313 -12.38 -9.56 -9.22
CA ASN A 313 -13.30 -8.81 -10.09
C ASN A 313 -14.60 -9.58 -10.41
N GLY A 314 -14.82 -10.75 -9.79
CA GLY A 314 -15.95 -11.63 -10.12
C GLY A 314 -16.77 -12.10 -8.93
N SER A 315 -17.80 -12.89 -9.22
CA SER A 315 -18.61 -13.60 -8.25
C SER A 315 -17.92 -14.86 -7.74
N PHE A 316 -18.43 -15.44 -6.65
CA PHE A 316 -17.94 -16.73 -6.14
C PHE A 316 -18.08 -17.86 -7.18
N ALA A 317 -19.18 -17.90 -7.91
CA ALA A 317 -19.39 -18.92 -8.94
C ALA A 317 -18.39 -18.80 -10.11
N GLU A 318 -18.02 -17.59 -10.52
CA GLU A 318 -16.98 -17.37 -11.53
C GLU A 318 -15.60 -17.75 -11.00
N TRP A 319 -15.35 -17.49 -9.73
CA TRP A 319 -14.12 -17.88 -9.04
C TRP A 319 -13.99 -19.41 -8.97
N GLN A 320 -15.07 -20.13 -8.61
CA GLN A 320 -15.10 -21.59 -8.57
C GLN A 320 -14.92 -22.24 -9.96
N LYS A 321 -15.44 -21.64 -11.04
CA LYS A 321 -15.21 -22.10 -12.41
C LYS A 321 -13.73 -22.11 -12.81
N ARG A 322 -12.90 -21.34 -12.11
CA ARG A 322 -11.44 -21.32 -12.30
C ARG A 322 -10.73 -22.41 -11.48
N GLY A 323 -11.48 -23.35 -10.86
CA GLY A 323 -10.93 -24.40 -10.02
C GLY A 323 -10.47 -23.94 -8.64
N ARG A 324 -10.97 -22.78 -8.16
CA ARG A 324 -10.67 -22.22 -6.84
C ARG A 324 -11.83 -22.45 -5.89
N ASP A 325 -11.53 -22.56 -4.60
CA ASP A 325 -12.52 -22.61 -3.53
C ASP A 325 -13.67 -23.61 -3.78
N THR A 326 -13.36 -24.75 -4.45
CA THR A 326 -14.36 -25.75 -4.79
C THR A 326 -14.99 -26.40 -3.55
N ASP A 327 -14.22 -26.52 -2.45
CA ASP A 327 -14.65 -27.06 -1.16
C ASP A 327 -14.80 -25.94 -0.11
N SER A 328 -14.91 -24.68 -0.56
CA SER A 328 -15.13 -23.53 0.31
C SER A 328 -16.62 -23.21 0.41
N VAL A 329 -17.01 -22.56 1.49
CA VAL A 329 -18.42 -22.28 1.78
C VAL A 329 -18.66 -20.79 2.02
N ILE A 330 -19.83 -20.31 1.60
CA ILE A 330 -20.39 -19.03 2.03
C ILE A 330 -21.41 -19.36 3.12
N ALA A 331 -21.10 -19.02 4.36
CA ALA A 331 -21.94 -19.33 5.52
C ALA A 331 -21.65 -18.39 6.69
N ASP A 332 -22.49 -18.44 7.71
CA ASP A 332 -22.18 -17.87 9.02
C ASP A 332 -21.06 -18.69 9.68
N ALA A 333 -19.99 -18.04 10.07
CA ALA A 333 -18.87 -18.67 10.76
C ALA A 333 -19.23 -19.15 12.18
N GLY A 334 -20.35 -18.68 12.73
CA GLY A 334 -20.76 -18.99 14.09
C GLY A 334 -19.95 -18.24 15.15
N CYS A 335 -19.40 -17.06 14.81
CA CYS A 335 -18.82 -16.17 15.80
C CYS A 335 -19.91 -15.56 16.68
N GLN A 336 -19.65 -15.41 17.99
CA GLN A 336 -20.66 -14.96 18.96
C GLN A 336 -21.18 -13.55 18.66
N ASP A 337 -20.30 -12.60 18.37
CA ASP A 337 -20.67 -11.24 18.02
C ASP A 337 -19.55 -10.57 17.21
N PRO A 338 -19.38 -10.94 15.94
CA PRO A 338 -18.26 -10.44 15.14
C PRO A 338 -18.32 -8.93 14.90
N VAL A 339 -19.51 -8.32 14.87
CA VAL A 339 -19.68 -6.87 14.67
C VAL A 339 -19.10 -6.06 15.83
N ASN A 340 -19.12 -6.63 17.04
CA ASN A 340 -18.48 -6.05 18.23
C ASN A 340 -17.14 -6.73 18.55
N PHE A 341 -16.50 -7.31 17.52
CA PHE A 341 -15.17 -7.92 17.59
C PHE A 341 -15.07 -9.14 18.55
N ASN A 342 -16.18 -9.77 18.87
CA ASN A 342 -16.16 -11.05 19.57
C ASN A 342 -16.19 -12.21 18.56
N PHE A 343 -15.02 -12.67 18.17
CA PHE A 343 -14.81 -13.74 17.19
C PHE A 343 -14.78 -15.14 17.82
N SER A 344 -15.08 -15.28 19.10
CA SER A 344 -15.17 -16.59 19.75
C SER A 344 -16.23 -17.45 19.05
N LEU A 345 -15.85 -18.66 18.68
CA LEU A 345 -16.76 -19.56 17.96
C LEU A 345 -17.76 -20.20 18.91
N ALA A 346 -19.01 -20.28 18.47
CA ALA A 346 -20.04 -21.02 19.19
C ALA A 346 -19.72 -22.53 19.15
N PRO A 347 -20.16 -23.33 20.17
CA PRO A 347 -19.90 -24.76 20.19
C PRO A 347 -20.47 -25.53 18.99
N ASP A 348 -21.48 -24.98 18.34
CA ASP A 348 -22.20 -25.54 17.18
C ASP A 348 -21.82 -24.88 15.84
N ALA A 349 -20.68 -24.19 15.76
CA ALA A 349 -20.15 -23.58 14.54
C ALA A 349 -19.78 -24.64 13.47
N ASN A 350 -20.77 -25.30 12.90
CA ASN A 350 -20.59 -26.43 11.99
C ASN A 350 -19.96 -26.04 10.65
N ALA A 351 -20.24 -24.83 10.17
CA ALA A 351 -19.64 -24.34 8.91
C ALA A 351 -18.10 -24.23 8.99
N CYS A 352 -17.57 -23.82 10.14
CA CYS A 352 -16.12 -23.80 10.37
C CYS A 352 -15.52 -25.22 10.37
N ARG A 353 -16.22 -26.17 10.97
CA ARG A 353 -15.78 -27.57 11.00
C ARG A 353 -15.78 -28.21 9.61
N SER A 354 -16.75 -27.86 8.76
CA SER A 354 -16.85 -28.43 7.40
C SER A 354 -15.65 -28.11 6.51
N ILE A 355 -14.99 -26.97 6.73
CA ILE A 355 -13.75 -26.57 6.02
C ILE A 355 -12.50 -27.10 6.71
N GLY A 356 -12.61 -27.80 7.83
CA GLY A 356 -11.50 -28.31 8.63
C GLY A 356 -10.78 -27.23 9.44
N PHE A 357 -11.43 -26.10 9.71
CA PHE A 357 -10.89 -25.06 10.60
C PHE A 357 -10.71 -25.60 12.02
N GLN A 358 -9.57 -25.30 12.63
CA GLN A 358 -9.26 -25.66 13.99
C GLN A 358 -9.41 -24.43 14.88
N PRO A 359 -10.40 -24.38 15.77
CA PRO A 359 -10.56 -23.24 16.69
C PRO A 359 -9.32 -23.01 17.53
N PHE A 360 -8.94 -21.76 17.69
CA PHE A 360 -7.79 -21.33 18.49
C PHE A 360 -8.15 -20.19 19.49
N ASP A 361 -9.40 -20.14 19.88
CA ASP A 361 -9.93 -19.10 20.80
C ASP A 361 -9.20 -19.04 22.14
N GLN A 362 -8.75 -20.18 22.63
CA GLN A 362 -8.03 -20.24 23.91
C GLN A 362 -6.59 -19.75 23.76
N GLU A 363 -5.98 -20.05 22.62
CA GLU A 363 -4.62 -19.69 22.31
C GLU A 363 -4.50 -18.20 22.03
N ILE A 364 -5.42 -17.62 21.24
CA ILE A 364 -5.38 -16.20 20.87
C ILE A 364 -5.57 -15.27 22.08
N ARG A 365 -6.26 -15.72 23.12
CA ARG A 365 -6.40 -14.97 24.37
C ARG A 365 -5.08 -14.80 25.13
N LYS A 366 -4.05 -15.55 24.75
CA LYS A 366 -2.69 -15.46 25.31
C LYS A 366 -1.83 -14.46 24.51
N ALA A 367 -2.35 -13.86 23.45
CA ALA A 367 -1.63 -12.81 22.72
C ALA A 367 -1.39 -11.60 23.62
N GLY A 368 -0.23 -10.97 23.47
CA GLY A 368 0.22 -9.90 24.34
C GLY A 368 0.94 -10.40 25.60
N LEU A 369 0.98 -9.57 26.63
CA LEU A 369 1.77 -9.81 27.85
C LEU A 369 1.21 -10.95 28.70
N THR A 370 2.10 -11.80 29.22
CA THR A 370 1.72 -12.98 30.02
C THR A 370 2.32 -13.04 31.42
N CYS A 371 3.26 -12.16 31.76
CA CYS A 371 4.07 -12.24 32.97
C CYS A 371 3.60 -11.33 34.12
N GLY A 372 2.72 -11.85 34.98
CA GLY A 372 2.30 -11.16 36.20
C GLY A 372 1.15 -10.15 35.97
N LYS A 373 0.27 -10.06 36.99
CA LYS A 373 -0.99 -9.29 36.85
C LYS A 373 -0.78 -7.78 36.58
N GLU A 374 0.21 -7.19 37.21
CA GLU A 374 0.53 -5.76 37.04
C GLU A 374 1.09 -5.49 35.65
N TRP A 375 1.98 -6.36 35.18
CA TRP A 375 2.58 -6.24 33.85
C TRP A 375 1.55 -6.39 32.72
N ILE A 376 0.66 -7.38 32.82
CA ILE A 376 -0.45 -7.59 31.86
C ILE A 376 -1.39 -6.38 31.80
N ARG A 377 -1.54 -5.64 32.90
CA ARG A 377 -2.40 -4.45 32.95
C ARG A 377 -1.71 -3.15 32.52
N LEU A 378 -0.40 -3.16 32.40
CA LEU A 378 0.38 -1.96 32.07
C LEU A 378 -0.12 -1.25 30.80
N PRO A 379 -0.41 -1.93 29.70
CA PRO A 379 -0.93 -1.28 28.50
C PRO A 379 -2.23 -0.50 28.74
N ASN A 380 -3.11 -1.00 29.59
CA ASN A 380 -4.38 -0.34 29.93
C ASN A 380 -4.22 0.98 30.71
N SER A 381 -3.00 1.27 31.17
CA SER A 381 -2.69 2.55 31.83
C SER A 381 -2.43 3.68 30.83
N TYR A 382 -2.37 3.36 29.55
CA TYR A 382 -2.07 4.31 28.48
C TYR A 382 -3.25 4.38 27.51
N THR A 383 -3.57 5.60 27.10
CA THR A 383 -4.55 5.83 26.02
C THR A 383 -3.79 5.99 24.73
N PRO A 384 -3.96 5.09 23.73
CA PRO A 384 -3.34 5.24 22.42
C PRO A 384 -3.72 6.55 21.77
N ARG A 385 -2.79 7.15 21.01
CA ARG A 385 -3.11 8.30 20.16
C ARG A 385 -4.19 7.88 19.15
N GLN A 386 -5.14 8.76 18.95
CA GLN A 386 -6.14 8.51 17.92
C GLN A 386 -5.52 8.77 16.54
N PRO A 387 -5.92 8.04 15.52
CA PRO A 387 -5.52 8.33 14.16
C PRO A 387 -5.82 9.80 13.84
N THR A 388 -4.86 10.49 13.25
CA THR A 388 -5.03 11.90 12.84
C THR A 388 -6.19 12.07 11.88
N ARG A 389 -6.64 10.97 11.27
CA ARG A 389 -7.76 10.93 10.33
C ARG A 389 -8.38 9.54 10.31
N THR A 390 -9.68 9.47 10.48
CA THR A 390 -10.50 8.33 10.09
C THR A 390 -10.95 8.59 8.64
N TRP A 391 -10.60 7.72 7.72
CA TRP A 391 -10.96 7.89 6.31
C TRP A 391 -12.12 6.98 5.95
N SER A 392 -13.26 7.58 5.68
CA SER A 392 -14.31 6.89 4.94
C SER A 392 -13.96 6.84 3.45
N ARG A 393 -14.58 5.92 2.70
CA ARG A 393 -14.49 5.92 1.23
C ARG A 393 -14.85 7.30 0.65
N ALA A 394 -15.81 7.98 1.24
CA ALA A 394 -16.20 9.33 0.84
C ALA A 394 -15.07 10.35 1.03
N ASP A 395 -14.24 10.20 2.06
CA ASP A 395 -13.09 11.08 2.28
C ASP A 395 -11.95 10.80 1.31
N LEU A 396 -11.68 9.53 0.97
CA LEU A 396 -10.74 9.17 -0.08
C LEU A 396 -11.13 9.78 -1.43
N LEU A 397 -12.41 9.82 -1.71
CA LEU A 397 -12.95 10.43 -2.91
C LEU A 397 -12.74 11.94 -2.92
N LYS A 398 -12.88 12.64 -1.79
CA LYS A 398 -12.60 14.10 -1.69
C LYS A 398 -11.16 14.47 -2.02
N PHE A 399 -10.19 13.59 -1.75
CA PHE A 399 -8.78 13.85 -2.07
C PHE A 399 -8.42 13.66 -3.54
N ALA A 400 -9.21 12.89 -4.27
CA ALA A 400 -9.05 12.78 -5.71
C ALA A 400 -9.61 14.02 -6.44
N ALA A 401 -10.62 14.69 -5.85
CA ALA A 401 -11.11 15.96 -6.37
C ALA A 401 -10.09 17.08 -6.09
N PHE A 402 -9.84 17.91 -7.09
CA PHE A 402 -8.98 19.07 -6.98
C PHE A 402 -9.47 20.23 -7.84
N ASP A 403 -9.06 21.42 -7.46
CA ASP A 403 -9.21 22.66 -8.21
C ASP A 403 -7.93 23.46 -7.99
N LEU A 404 -7.06 23.53 -9.00
CA LEU A 404 -5.74 24.10 -8.86
C LEU A 404 -5.73 25.59 -9.21
N ASP A 405 -5.35 26.42 -8.25
CA ASP A 405 -5.09 27.85 -8.43
C ASP A 405 -3.58 28.10 -8.52
N PHE A 406 -3.09 28.30 -9.73
CA PHE A 406 -1.66 28.56 -9.97
C PHE A 406 -1.23 29.95 -9.52
N SER A 407 -2.15 30.88 -9.27
CA SER A 407 -1.84 32.24 -8.83
C SER A 407 -1.18 32.26 -7.45
N THR A 408 -1.46 31.26 -6.61
CA THR A 408 -0.93 31.08 -5.25
C THR A 408 0.40 30.32 -5.22
N MET A 409 0.86 29.78 -6.36
CA MET A 409 2.06 28.95 -6.45
C MET A 409 3.29 29.76 -6.84
N THR A 410 4.48 29.24 -6.53
CA THR A 410 5.76 29.89 -6.80
C THR A 410 6.15 29.79 -8.26
N GLU A 411 6.42 30.93 -8.90
CA GLU A 411 6.87 30.99 -10.29
C GLU A 411 8.17 30.23 -10.53
N GLY A 412 8.27 29.56 -11.68
CA GLY A 412 9.40 28.72 -12.06
C GLY A 412 9.49 27.37 -11.33
N GLN A 413 8.59 27.11 -10.37
CA GLN A 413 8.55 25.84 -9.65
C GLN A 413 7.48 24.90 -10.23
N PRO A 414 7.65 23.58 -10.05
CA PRO A 414 6.61 22.59 -10.34
C PRO A 414 5.30 22.89 -9.58
N PRO A 415 4.13 22.54 -10.16
CA PRO A 415 2.86 22.73 -9.47
C PRO A 415 2.76 21.87 -8.21
N THR A 416 2.13 22.40 -7.18
CA THR A 416 1.75 21.63 -5.99
C THR A 416 0.37 20.98 -6.16
N GLY A 417 0.09 19.88 -5.45
CA GLY A 417 -1.22 19.21 -5.49
C GLY A 417 -1.42 18.24 -6.66
N ILE A 418 -0.52 18.20 -7.64
CA ILE A 418 -0.51 17.25 -8.75
C ILE A 418 0.92 16.76 -9.00
N ARG A 419 1.07 15.47 -9.31
CA ARG A 419 2.39 14.90 -9.59
C ARG A 419 2.78 15.11 -11.05
N GLN A 420 4.06 15.38 -11.29
CA GLN A 420 4.61 15.34 -12.64
C GLN A 420 5.72 14.29 -12.76
N GLN A 421 5.89 13.79 -13.97
CA GLN A 421 7.07 13.06 -14.40
C GLN A 421 7.80 13.89 -15.44
N ASN A 422 9.01 14.27 -15.12
CA ASN A 422 9.87 15.12 -15.95
C ASN A 422 11.20 14.41 -16.27
N GLU A 423 11.92 14.97 -17.23
CA GLU A 423 13.25 14.52 -17.60
C GLU A 423 14.08 15.74 -18.03
N ARG A 424 15.28 15.91 -17.47
CA ARG A 424 16.16 17.07 -17.69
C ARG A 424 15.44 18.38 -17.33
N ASP A 425 15.42 19.33 -18.27
CA ASP A 425 14.71 20.61 -18.19
C ASP A 425 13.30 20.59 -18.80
N ALA A 426 12.83 19.41 -19.24
CA ALA A 426 11.45 19.21 -19.64
C ALA A 426 10.55 19.00 -18.41
N GLY A 427 9.40 19.66 -18.35
CA GLY A 427 8.52 19.60 -17.18
C GLY A 427 7.37 20.59 -17.27
N PHE A 428 6.63 20.69 -16.17
CA PHE A 428 5.55 21.66 -16.00
C PHE A 428 5.94 22.63 -14.90
N PHE A 429 5.89 23.92 -15.20
CA PHE A 429 6.34 24.98 -14.29
C PHE A 429 5.31 26.09 -14.21
N VAL A 430 5.08 26.60 -13.02
CA VAL A 430 4.24 27.79 -12.83
C VAL A 430 4.88 28.99 -13.51
N THR A 431 4.11 29.73 -14.30
CA THR A 431 4.60 30.91 -15.02
C THR A 431 3.61 32.08 -14.98
N ARG A 432 4.14 33.28 -15.10
CA ARG A 432 3.41 34.54 -15.27
C ARG A 432 3.75 35.24 -16.58
N GLU A 433 4.52 34.58 -17.45
CA GLU A 433 4.87 35.14 -18.78
C GLU A 433 3.66 35.35 -19.68
N VAL A 434 2.59 34.60 -19.44
CA VAL A 434 1.26 34.78 -20.04
C VAL A 434 0.22 34.73 -18.92
N SER A 435 -0.85 35.54 -19.05
CA SER A 435 -1.99 35.44 -18.13
C SER A 435 -2.73 34.14 -18.35
N GLY A 436 -3.12 33.48 -17.28
CA GLY A 436 -3.94 32.28 -17.31
C GLY A 436 -5.39 32.55 -17.77
N TRP A 437 -6.18 31.48 -17.81
CA TRP A 437 -7.62 31.55 -18.07
C TRP A 437 -8.37 32.25 -16.93
N ASN A 438 -8.01 31.90 -15.68
CA ASN A 438 -8.67 32.37 -14.46
C ASN A 438 -7.86 33.43 -13.67
N GLY A 439 -6.62 33.71 -14.04
CA GLY A 439 -5.75 34.56 -13.21
C GLY A 439 -4.45 34.98 -13.88
N PRO A 440 -3.54 35.58 -13.09
CA PRO A 440 -2.27 36.10 -13.60
C PRO A 440 -1.20 35.03 -13.85
N ALA A 441 -1.42 33.78 -13.44
CA ALA A 441 -0.49 32.68 -13.56
C ALA A 441 -1.13 31.45 -14.21
N CYS A 442 -0.32 30.62 -14.83
CA CYS A 442 -0.71 29.34 -15.41
C CYS A 442 0.46 28.35 -15.34
N LEU A 443 0.29 27.13 -15.86
CA LEU A 443 1.37 26.19 -16.08
C LEU A 443 1.93 26.28 -17.49
N LYS A 444 3.24 26.35 -17.60
CA LYS A 444 3.99 26.17 -18.83
C LYS A 444 4.51 24.73 -18.90
N ALA A 445 4.06 23.99 -19.88
CA ALA A 445 4.63 22.70 -20.24
C ALA A 445 5.82 22.92 -21.19
N VAL A 446 6.97 22.41 -20.83
CA VAL A 446 8.20 22.50 -21.63
C VAL A 446 8.59 21.10 -22.07
N ASP A 447 8.47 20.83 -23.35
CA ASP A 447 8.89 19.57 -23.98
C ASP A 447 10.24 19.74 -24.66
N ARG A 448 11.01 18.65 -24.76
CA ARG A 448 12.35 18.63 -25.36
C ARG A 448 12.48 17.45 -26.33
N LYS A 449 13.29 17.66 -27.34
CA LYS A 449 13.67 16.57 -28.26
C LYS A 449 14.52 15.53 -27.55
N ALA A 450 14.46 14.30 -28.03
CA ALA A 450 15.29 13.18 -27.59
C ALA A 450 15.17 12.86 -26.09
N LEU A 451 13.97 12.97 -25.53
CA LEU A 451 13.65 12.42 -24.21
C LEU A 451 13.56 10.89 -24.26
N ALA A 452 13.79 10.22 -23.13
CA ALA A 452 13.75 8.76 -23.03
C ALA A 452 12.41 8.16 -23.43
N LYS A 453 11.33 8.91 -23.24
CA LYS A 453 9.97 8.54 -23.63
C LYS A 453 9.29 9.67 -24.38
N SER A 454 8.65 9.37 -25.50
CA SER A 454 7.95 10.34 -26.34
C SER A 454 6.77 11.04 -25.65
N PHE A 455 6.28 10.51 -24.55
CA PHE A 455 5.18 11.06 -23.75
C PHE A 455 5.66 11.88 -22.53
N TYR A 456 6.95 12.11 -22.38
CA TYR A 456 7.50 13.01 -21.37
C TYR A 456 7.54 14.45 -21.89
N PRO A 457 7.38 15.44 -20.98
CA PRO A 457 6.91 15.32 -19.61
C PRO A 457 5.39 15.08 -19.53
N TYR A 458 4.89 14.62 -18.38
CA TYR A 458 3.45 14.52 -18.15
C TYR A 458 3.05 14.88 -16.71
N LEU A 459 1.86 15.47 -16.58
CA LEU A 459 1.14 15.59 -15.31
C LEU A 459 0.29 14.36 -15.12
N ILE A 460 0.21 13.89 -13.87
CA ILE A 460 -0.49 12.67 -13.54
C ILE A 460 -1.34 12.80 -12.28
N VAL A 461 -2.56 12.31 -12.37
CA VAL A 461 -3.41 12.00 -11.25
C VAL A 461 -3.52 10.48 -11.19
N ASP A 462 -2.66 9.84 -10.41
CA ASP A 462 -2.54 8.38 -10.30
C ASP A 462 -3.01 7.82 -8.95
N LYS A 463 -3.48 8.68 -8.05
CA LYS A 463 -3.99 8.31 -6.73
C LYS A 463 -5.46 7.87 -6.73
N LEU A 464 -6.02 7.72 -7.92
CA LEU A 464 -7.41 7.35 -8.12
C LEU A 464 -7.56 5.83 -8.00
N ARG A 465 -7.64 5.33 -6.76
CA ARG A 465 -8.01 3.93 -6.56
C ARG A 465 -9.43 3.70 -7.02
N LYS A 466 -9.59 3.03 -8.21
CA LYS A 466 -10.92 2.69 -8.74
C LYS A 466 -11.98 3.75 -8.45
N LEU A 467 -11.77 4.93 -8.99
CA LEU A 467 -12.82 5.90 -8.96
C LEU A 467 -13.91 5.43 -9.90
N ASP A 468 -14.99 4.94 -9.30
CA ASP A 468 -16.19 4.48 -9.99
C ASP A 468 -17.41 5.37 -9.66
N SER A 469 -17.17 6.49 -8.96
CA SER A 469 -18.21 7.45 -8.59
C SER A 469 -18.61 8.32 -9.76
N SER A 470 -19.88 8.72 -9.80
CA SER A 470 -20.53 9.40 -10.91
C SER A 470 -21.42 10.54 -10.39
N PRO A 471 -21.63 11.65 -11.13
CA PRO A 471 -20.99 11.98 -12.39
C PRO A 471 -19.53 12.41 -12.24
N VAL A 472 -18.76 12.35 -13.32
CA VAL A 472 -17.37 12.84 -13.40
C VAL A 472 -17.33 14.11 -14.21
N THR A 473 -16.62 15.13 -13.70
CA THR A 473 -16.33 16.38 -14.43
C THR A 473 -14.83 16.67 -14.29
N PHE A 474 -14.17 16.87 -15.42
CA PHE A 474 -12.78 17.32 -15.48
C PHE A 474 -12.70 18.57 -16.35
N THR A 475 -11.94 19.57 -15.91
CA THR A 475 -11.72 20.79 -16.69
C THR A 475 -10.24 21.07 -16.86
N VAL A 476 -9.89 21.68 -17.99
CA VAL A 476 -8.58 22.25 -18.26
C VAL A 476 -8.69 23.29 -19.35
N ALA A 477 -8.06 24.44 -19.18
CA ALA A 477 -7.86 25.40 -20.26
C ALA A 477 -6.50 25.14 -20.90
N VAL A 478 -6.46 25.18 -22.22
CA VAL A 478 -5.25 24.92 -23.04
C VAL A 478 -5.00 26.10 -23.95
N MET A 479 -3.74 26.53 -24.03
CA MET A 479 -3.28 27.52 -25.00
C MET A 479 -1.97 27.05 -25.63
N GLN A 480 -1.88 27.21 -26.94
CA GLN A 480 -0.63 27.02 -27.69
C GLN A 480 -0.07 28.38 -28.15
N PRO A 481 1.24 28.65 -28.01
CA PRO A 481 1.86 29.86 -28.56
C PRO A 481 1.89 29.78 -30.08
N ALA A 482 2.07 30.93 -30.73
CA ALA A 482 2.16 31.01 -32.21
C ALA A 482 3.44 30.33 -32.75
N GLN A 483 4.48 30.22 -31.92
CA GLN A 483 5.75 29.57 -32.28
C GLN A 483 6.07 28.47 -31.29
N ALA A 484 6.72 27.41 -31.73
CA ALA A 484 7.08 26.25 -30.93
C ALA A 484 5.90 25.59 -30.21
N ALA A 485 4.72 25.59 -30.81
CA ALA A 485 3.53 24.94 -30.26
C ALA A 485 3.78 23.43 -30.04
N GLY A 486 3.50 22.95 -28.82
CA GLY A 486 3.64 21.56 -28.43
C GLY A 486 2.33 20.79 -28.53
N PRO A 487 2.37 19.50 -28.89
CA PRO A 487 1.20 18.64 -28.83
C PRO A 487 0.87 18.26 -27.39
N LEU A 488 -0.41 17.98 -27.13
CA LEU A 488 -0.91 17.51 -25.84
C LEU A 488 -1.78 16.27 -26.02
N GLN A 489 -1.59 15.26 -25.18
CA GLN A 489 -2.49 14.12 -25.08
C GLN A 489 -3.09 14.08 -23.66
N LEU A 490 -4.42 14.12 -23.58
CA LEU A 490 -5.18 13.93 -22.36
C LEU A 490 -5.89 12.58 -22.39
N GLU A 491 -5.65 11.74 -21.39
CA GLU A 491 -6.29 10.42 -21.29
C GLU A 491 -6.74 10.10 -19.88
N PHE A 492 -7.88 9.38 -19.81
CA PHE A 492 -8.39 8.74 -18.59
C PHE A 492 -8.25 7.24 -18.75
N ARG A 493 -7.64 6.56 -17.78
CA ARG A 493 -7.42 5.11 -17.86
C ARG A 493 -7.95 4.40 -16.62
N GLY A 494 -8.52 3.22 -16.85
CA GLY A 494 -8.81 2.25 -15.80
C GLY A 494 -7.57 1.50 -15.34
N HIS A 495 -7.75 0.52 -14.48
CA HIS A 495 -6.65 -0.28 -13.92
C HIS A 495 -5.88 -1.09 -14.99
N GLY A 496 -6.55 -1.52 -16.06
CA GLY A 496 -5.93 -2.17 -17.22
C GLY A 496 -5.08 -1.25 -18.11
N GLY A 497 -4.82 0.00 -17.70
CA GLY A 497 -3.95 0.94 -18.40
C GLY A 497 -4.49 1.32 -19.77
N THR A 498 -3.66 1.20 -20.82
CA THR A 498 -4.04 1.59 -22.19
C THR A 498 -5.15 0.71 -22.79
N ALA A 499 -5.35 -0.51 -22.29
CA ALA A 499 -6.46 -1.39 -22.72
C ALA A 499 -7.82 -0.96 -22.15
N GLU A 500 -7.84 -0.07 -21.16
CA GLU A 500 -9.02 0.47 -20.50
C GLU A 500 -9.01 2.01 -20.56
N THR A 501 -8.81 2.59 -21.74
CA THR A 501 -8.83 4.05 -21.92
C THR A 501 -10.25 4.52 -22.19
N GLY A 502 -10.73 5.47 -21.38
CA GLY A 502 -12.00 6.18 -21.53
C GLY A 502 -11.87 7.40 -22.43
N PRO A 503 -12.13 8.63 -21.93
CA PRO A 503 -11.87 9.85 -22.69
C PRO A 503 -10.40 9.93 -23.12
N SER A 504 -10.18 10.21 -24.41
CA SER A 504 -8.87 10.36 -25.02
C SER A 504 -8.95 11.50 -26.03
N ILE A 505 -8.21 12.58 -25.77
CA ILE A 505 -8.24 13.83 -26.55
C ILE A 505 -6.80 14.21 -26.86
N ALA A 506 -6.52 14.48 -28.12
CA ALA A 506 -5.22 14.98 -28.56
C ALA A 506 -5.34 16.39 -29.13
N VAL A 507 -4.34 17.21 -28.86
CA VAL A 507 -4.13 18.51 -29.52
C VAL A 507 -2.84 18.41 -30.31
N GLY A 508 -2.94 18.59 -31.62
CA GLY A 508 -1.80 18.57 -32.53
C GLY A 508 -0.96 19.85 -32.43
N ARG A 509 0.24 19.86 -33.03
CA ARG A 509 1.07 21.07 -33.15
C ARG A 509 0.41 22.17 -33.99
N ASP A 510 -0.43 21.77 -34.94
CA ASP A 510 -1.23 22.66 -35.78
C ASP A 510 -2.48 23.20 -35.08
N GLY A 511 -2.60 22.92 -33.77
CA GLY A 511 -3.78 23.27 -32.98
C GLY A 511 -4.99 22.35 -33.17
N SER A 512 -4.92 21.35 -34.03
CA SER A 512 -6.05 20.45 -34.27
C SER A 512 -6.43 19.69 -33.01
N ILE A 513 -7.69 19.75 -32.60
CA ILE A 513 -8.26 19.01 -31.47
C ILE A 513 -8.92 17.75 -32.02
N THR A 514 -8.40 16.58 -31.67
CA THR A 514 -8.91 15.29 -32.15
C THR A 514 -9.38 14.40 -30.99
N ALA A 515 -10.54 13.78 -31.19
CA ALA A 515 -11.07 12.77 -30.28
C ALA A 515 -12.10 11.89 -31.03
N GLY A 516 -12.27 10.64 -30.58
CA GLY A 516 -13.19 9.70 -31.22
C GLY A 516 -12.90 9.48 -32.72
N GLY A 517 -11.62 9.52 -33.11
CA GLY A 517 -11.18 9.30 -34.50
C GLY A 517 -11.44 10.47 -35.49
N ARG A 518 -11.81 11.66 -35.02
CA ARG A 518 -12.10 12.81 -35.87
C ARG A 518 -11.55 14.12 -35.30
N THR A 519 -11.28 15.10 -36.17
CA THR A 519 -10.96 16.47 -35.78
C THR A 519 -12.24 17.21 -35.41
N LEU A 520 -12.26 17.83 -34.24
CA LEU A 520 -13.44 18.51 -33.68
C LEU A 520 -13.38 20.02 -33.86
N ALA A 521 -12.20 20.61 -33.70
CA ALA A 521 -11.92 22.03 -33.74
C ALA A 521 -10.43 22.27 -33.93
N THR A 522 -10.01 23.53 -34.01
CA THR A 522 -8.61 23.95 -34.05
C THR A 522 -8.39 25.09 -33.04
N LEU A 523 -7.41 24.98 -32.20
CA LEU A 523 -6.97 26.06 -31.32
C LEU A 523 -6.44 27.25 -32.13
N LYS A 524 -6.78 28.44 -31.70
CA LYS A 524 -6.18 29.66 -32.24
C LYS A 524 -4.89 29.97 -31.44
N PRO A 525 -3.74 30.15 -32.11
CA PRO A 525 -2.50 30.45 -31.42
C PRO A 525 -2.63 31.70 -30.51
N GLY A 526 -2.16 31.59 -29.26
CA GLY A 526 -2.22 32.64 -28.26
C GLY A 526 -3.59 32.85 -27.62
N GLU A 527 -4.62 32.08 -28.00
CA GLU A 527 -5.94 32.14 -27.37
C GLU A 527 -6.19 30.90 -26.52
N TRP A 528 -6.83 31.10 -25.37
CA TRP A 528 -7.26 30.03 -24.49
C TRP A 528 -8.50 29.32 -24.99
N THR A 529 -8.51 27.99 -24.94
CA THR A 529 -9.70 27.17 -25.10
C THR A 529 -9.91 26.32 -23.87
N HIS A 530 -11.07 26.38 -23.27
CA HIS A 530 -11.44 25.64 -22.07
C HIS A 530 -12.13 24.33 -22.46
N PHE A 531 -11.62 23.22 -21.96
CA PHE A 531 -12.14 21.87 -22.14
C PHE A 531 -12.90 21.47 -20.88
N THR A 532 -14.14 21.03 -21.04
CA THR A 532 -14.90 20.40 -19.97
C THR A 532 -15.29 19.00 -20.44
N ILE A 533 -14.88 17.98 -19.68
CA ILE A 533 -15.13 16.57 -19.96
C ILE A 533 -16.09 16.04 -18.91
N ARG A 534 -17.25 15.51 -19.34
CA ARG A 534 -18.28 14.95 -18.45
C ARG A 534 -18.66 13.56 -18.89
N PHE A 535 -18.76 12.65 -17.91
CA PHE A 535 -19.24 11.28 -18.16
C PHE A 535 -19.76 10.61 -16.89
N GLY A 536 -20.53 9.54 -17.10
CA GLY A 536 -21.02 8.67 -16.04
C GLY A 536 -20.21 7.39 -15.94
N LEU A 537 -20.13 6.87 -14.71
CA LEU A 537 -19.59 5.55 -14.37
C LEU A 537 -20.68 4.73 -13.68
N LYS A 538 -20.49 3.43 -13.47
CA LYS A 538 -21.49 2.50 -12.87
C LYS A 538 -22.86 2.61 -13.54
N GLU A 539 -23.89 2.91 -12.77
CA GLU A 539 -25.28 3.01 -13.23
C GLU A 539 -25.48 4.12 -14.28
N GLN A 540 -24.62 5.13 -14.28
CA GLN A 540 -24.65 6.23 -15.25
C GLN A 540 -23.73 6.01 -16.46
N TRP A 541 -23.12 4.83 -16.56
CA TRP A 541 -22.22 4.51 -17.66
C TRP A 541 -22.99 4.35 -18.99
N THR A 542 -22.62 5.14 -19.99
CA THR A 542 -23.27 5.13 -21.31
C THR A 542 -22.33 4.68 -22.44
N GLY A 543 -21.04 4.42 -22.15
CA GLY A 543 -20.02 4.19 -23.17
C GLY A 543 -19.51 5.46 -23.85
N ASN A 544 -20.04 6.63 -23.47
CA ASN A 544 -19.72 7.91 -24.07
C ASN A 544 -19.36 8.97 -23.01
N TYR A 545 -18.72 10.03 -23.48
CA TYR A 545 -18.49 11.25 -22.70
C TYR A 545 -18.88 12.49 -23.51
N THR A 546 -19.16 13.58 -22.82
CA THR A 546 -19.37 14.90 -23.43
C THR A 546 -18.09 15.70 -23.28
N LEU A 547 -17.57 16.23 -24.39
CA LEU A 547 -16.52 17.24 -24.43
C LEU A 547 -17.14 18.59 -24.83
N THR A 548 -17.08 19.55 -23.93
CA THR A 548 -17.40 20.95 -24.21
C THR A 548 -16.10 21.69 -24.48
N LEU A 549 -15.98 22.33 -25.62
CA LEU A 549 -14.92 23.28 -25.96
C LEU A 549 -15.49 24.69 -25.89
N ALA A 550 -14.90 25.56 -25.08
CA ALA A 550 -15.31 26.93 -24.88
C ALA A 550 -14.14 27.91 -25.11
N ASP A 551 -14.37 28.96 -25.86
CA ASP A 551 -13.48 30.12 -26.04
C ASP A 551 -14.25 31.42 -25.78
N ARG A 552 -13.62 32.57 -26.05
CA ARG A 552 -14.28 33.89 -25.88
C ARG A 552 -15.47 34.09 -26.81
N ALA A 553 -15.59 33.32 -27.89
CA ALA A 553 -16.67 33.43 -28.89
C ALA A 553 -17.89 32.57 -28.56
N GLY A 554 -17.74 31.57 -27.68
CA GLY A 554 -18.82 30.69 -27.28
C GLY A 554 -18.35 29.28 -26.90
N SER A 555 -19.30 28.35 -26.82
CA SER A 555 -19.01 26.95 -26.49
C SER A 555 -19.70 26.00 -27.47
N LYS A 556 -19.10 24.80 -27.61
CA LYS A 556 -19.63 23.72 -28.44
C LYS A 556 -19.44 22.37 -27.74
N ASP A 557 -20.53 21.59 -27.74
CA ASP A 557 -20.55 20.25 -27.15
C ASP A 557 -20.36 19.16 -28.22
N PHE A 558 -19.64 18.10 -27.82
CA PHE A 558 -19.44 16.90 -28.63
C PHE A 558 -19.69 15.67 -27.76
N THR A 559 -20.58 14.79 -28.20
CA THR A 559 -20.73 13.45 -27.61
C THR A 559 -19.79 12.49 -28.32
N LEU A 560 -18.92 11.81 -27.58
CA LEU A 560 -17.83 11.02 -28.10
C LEU A 560 -17.78 9.66 -27.38
N PRO A 561 -17.48 8.55 -28.07
CA PRO A 561 -17.32 7.26 -27.42
C PRO A 561 -16.04 7.22 -26.60
N PHE A 562 -16.01 6.40 -25.54
CA PHE A 562 -14.76 6.03 -24.92
C PHE A 562 -13.85 5.31 -25.92
N LYS A 563 -12.55 5.50 -25.79
CA LYS A 563 -11.56 4.88 -26.68
C LYS A 563 -11.63 3.35 -26.61
N ASN A 564 -11.85 2.80 -25.41
CA ASN A 564 -12.08 1.37 -25.19
C ASN A 564 -13.42 1.15 -24.49
N SER A 565 -14.22 0.23 -25.00
CA SER A 565 -15.51 -0.13 -24.42
C SER A 565 -15.42 -0.85 -23.06
N SER A 566 -14.22 -1.28 -22.65
CA SER A 566 -13.92 -1.88 -21.34
C SER A 566 -13.76 -0.86 -20.21
N PHE A 567 -13.65 0.42 -20.49
CA PHE A 567 -13.49 1.47 -19.48
C PHE A 567 -14.71 1.54 -18.54
N ARG A 568 -14.50 1.35 -17.24
CA ARG A 568 -15.57 1.36 -16.20
C ARG A 568 -15.23 2.18 -14.97
N GLU A 569 -13.96 2.53 -14.81
CA GLU A 569 -13.42 3.22 -13.63
C GLU A 569 -12.24 4.08 -14.02
N ILE A 570 -11.87 5.03 -13.16
CA ILE A 570 -10.68 5.86 -13.34
C ILE A 570 -9.65 5.43 -12.30
N SER A 571 -8.48 5.02 -12.75
CA SER A 571 -7.31 4.77 -11.91
C SER A 571 -6.18 5.77 -12.21
N TRP A 572 -6.25 6.42 -13.37
CA TRP A 572 -5.21 7.32 -13.84
C TRP A 572 -5.79 8.38 -14.79
N ILE A 573 -5.34 9.63 -14.61
CA ILE A 573 -5.56 10.71 -15.57
C ILE A 573 -4.21 11.30 -15.91
N GLY A 574 -3.88 11.47 -17.19
CA GLY A 574 -2.61 12.02 -17.64
C GLY A 574 -2.78 13.10 -18.70
N LEU A 575 -2.00 14.19 -18.52
CA LEU A 575 -1.77 15.22 -19.53
C LEU A 575 -0.30 15.09 -19.95
N MET A 576 -0.09 14.58 -21.16
CA MET A 576 1.22 14.22 -21.68
C MET A 576 1.64 15.18 -22.78
N ALA A 577 2.86 15.70 -22.70
CA ALA A 577 3.50 16.35 -23.83
C ALA A 577 3.98 15.25 -24.78
N ASN A 578 3.44 15.15 -25.96
CA ASN A 578 3.67 14.02 -26.85
C ASN A 578 4.47 14.45 -28.09
N GLY A 579 5.47 15.33 -27.87
CA GLY A 579 6.30 15.89 -28.93
C GLY A 579 7.60 15.13 -29.19
N SER A 580 8.16 15.35 -30.37
CA SER A 580 9.50 14.85 -30.75
C SER A 580 10.54 15.96 -30.88
N GLU A 581 10.15 17.20 -30.61
CA GLU A 581 10.96 18.41 -30.75
C GLU A 581 10.71 19.37 -29.59
N ASP A 582 11.62 20.32 -29.40
CA ASP A 582 11.46 21.38 -28.42
C ASP A 582 10.15 22.14 -28.67
N SER A 583 9.30 22.17 -27.66
CA SER A 583 7.97 22.77 -27.79
C SER A 583 7.35 23.16 -26.46
N VAL A 584 6.31 23.98 -26.51
CA VAL A 584 5.64 24.55 -25.35
C VAL A 584 4.13 24.56 -25.55
N PHE A 585 3.38 24.34 -24.47
CA PHE A 585 1.98 24.71 -24.34
C PHE A 585 1.68 25.17 -22.92
N TYR A 586 0.52 25.78 -22.71
CA TYR A 586 0.12 26.31 -21.42
C TYR A 586 -1.19 25.67 -20.97
N LEU A 587 -1.32 25.45 -19.66
CA LEU A 587 -2.49 24.87 -19.00
C LEU A 587 -2.95 25.79 -17.87
N ASP A 588 -4.27 25.90 -17.70
CA ASP A 588 -4.90 26.57 -16.55
C ASP A 588 -6.28 25.96 -16.26
N ALA A 589 -6.99 26.44 -15.25
CA ALA A 589 -8.31 25.98 -14.83
C ALA A 589 -8.39 24.45 -14.69
N LEU A 590 -7.34 23.85 -14.14
CA LEU A 590 -7.23 22.41 -14.02
C LEU A 590 -8.02 21.95 -12.79
N SER A 591 -9.17 21.35 -12.99
CA SER A 591 -9.99 20.80 -11.92
C SER A 591 -10.54 19.42 -12.22
N PHE A 592 -10.80 18.66 -11.16
CA PHE A 592 -11.39 17.34 -11.23
C PHE A 592 -12.41 17.16 -10.11
N GLN A 593 -13.62 16.80 -10.47
CA GLN A 593 -14.75 16.61 -9.56
C GLN A 593 -15.53 15.35 -9.92
N PHE A 594 -16.13 14.71 -8.94
CA PHE A 594 -16.95 13.51 -9.13
C PHE A 594 -17.94 13.31 -7.98
N GLY A 595 -19.01 12.54 -8.26
CA GLY A 595 -20.12 12.37 -7.33
C GLY A 595 -21.00 13.63 -7.25
N GLY A 596 -22.31 13.46 -7.26
CA GLY A 596 -23.24 14.55 -6.95
C GLY A 596 -23.17 14.92 -5.47
N LYS A 597 -23.36 16.22 -5.14
CA LYS A 597 -23.68 16.65 -3.78
C LYS A 597 -24.98 16.03 -3.35
#